data_b09a160bf9beeb8ffb5dba2f78320e1a
#
_entry.id   b09a160bf9beeb8ffb5dba2f78320e1a
#
_cell.length_a   1.000
_cell.length_b   1.000
_cell.length_c   1.000
_cell.angle_alpha   90.00
_cell.angle_beta   90.00
_cell.angle_gamma   90.00
#
_symmetry.space_group_name_H-M   'P 1'
#
loop_
_entity.id
_entity.type
_entity.pdbx_description
1 polymer ?
#
loop_
_entity_poly.entity_id
_entity_poly.type
_entity_poly.pdbx_seq_one_letter_code
_entity_poly.pdbx_strand_id
1 'polypeptide(L)'
;GQIKAVDGVTFSVRRNEVVGLVGESGCGKTTVGRTILRLYEPTAGDIWYRTEAGERVNLSKLSAKEIKPLRRDMRMIFQDPFSSLNPRRTVKELIGEPLEIHGVAKGKELERRVGDLMLEVGLDPDYMERYPHEFSGGQRQRIGIARTLSLRPRLIVADEPVSALDVSVQAQ
;
A
#
# COMPACT_ATOMS: atom_id res chain seq x y z
N GLY A 1 15.59 -1.45 -29.26
CA GLY A 1 14.16 -1.80 -29.32
C GLY A 1 13.49 -1.37 -28.02
N GLN A 2 12.27 -0.88 -28.07
CA GLN A 2 11.47 -0.59 -26.87
C GLN A 2 10.92 -1.92 -26.32
N ILE A 3 11.07 -2.14 -25.01
CA ILE A 3 10.45 -3.27 -24.32
C ILE A 3 9.08 -2.80 -23.83
N LYS A 4 8.01 -3.44 -24.30
CA LYS A 4 6.66 -3.21 -23.82
C LYS A 4 6.43 -4.07 -22.55
N ALA A 5 6.52 -3.45 -21.38
CA ALA A 5 6.32 -4.15 -20.12
C ALA A 5 4.85 -4.52 -19.87
N VAL A 6 3.92 -3.71 -20.40
CA VAL A 6 2.46 -3.94 -20.37
C VAL A 6 1.91 -3.50 -21.70
N ASP A 7 1.12 -4.36 -22.38
CA ASP A 7 0.53 -4.05 -23.67
C ASP A 7 -0.92 -4.56 -23.74
N GLY A 8 -1.85 -3.64 -24.03
CA GLY A 8 -3.25 -3.96 -24.31
C GLY A 8 -4.05 -4.59 -23.17
N VAL A 9 -3.74 -4.27 -21.89
CA VAL A 9 -4.46 -4.84 -20.75
C VAL A 9 -5.67 -3.96 -20.38
N THR A 10 -6.85 -4.59 -20.29
CA THR A 10 -8.10 -3.94 -19.86
C THR A 10 -8.82 -4.80 -18.84
N PHE A 11 -9.12 -4.27 -17.67
CA PHE A 11 -9.92 -4.90 -16.62
C PHE A 11 -10.55 -3.84 -15.71
N SER A 12 -11.44 -4.27 -14.83
CA SER A 12 -12.05 -3.41 -13.83
C SER A 12 -12.02 -4.08 -12.46
N VAL A 13 -11.98 -3.26 -11.40
CA VAL A 13 -12.09 -3.70 -10.01
C VAL A 13 -13.28 -2.97 -9.40
N ARG A 14 -14.24 -3.72 -8.86
CA ARG A 14 -15.44 -3.17 -8.23
C ARG A 14 -15.17 -2.85 -6.75
N ARG A 15 -16.07 -2.12 -6.15
CA ARG A 15 -16.02 -1.88 -4.70
C ARG A 15 -16.15 -3.21 -3.95
N ASN A 16 -15.31 -3.41 -2.92
CA ASN A 16 -15.24 -4.63 -2.11
C ASN A 16 -14.91 -5.91 -2.92
N GLU A 17 -14.29 -5.76 -4.08
CA GLU A 17 -13.84 -6.87 -4.90
C GLU A 17 -12.33 -7.08 -4.71
N VAL A 18 -11.92 -8.34 -4.65
CA VAL A 18 -10.51 -8.76 -4.69
C VAL A 18 -10.25 -9.37 -6.06
N VAL A 19 -9.30 -8.82 -6.79
CA VAL A 19 -8.89 -9.30 -8.12
C VAL A 19 -7.46 -9.80 -8.05
N GLY A 20 -7.24 -11.06 -8.40
CA GLY A 20 -5.92 -11.66 -8.53
C GLY A 20 -5.35 -11.47 -9.94
N LEU A 21 -4.18 -10.84 -10.03
CA LEU A 21 -3.42 -10.75 -11.28
C LEU A 21 -2.37 -11.87 -11.32
N VAL A 22 -2.60 -12.87 -12.17
CA VAL A 22 -1.78 -14.08 -12.28
C VAL A 22 -0.99 -14.07 -13.58
N GLY A 23 0.23 -14.59 -13.55
CA GLY A 23 1.10 -14.73 -14.71
C GLY A 23 2.52 -15.11 -14.29
N GLU A 24 3.35 -15.46 -15.26
CA GLU A 24 4.75 -15.85 -15.04
C GLU A 24 5.60 -14.74 -14.41
N SER A 25 6.75 -15.09 -13.85
CA SER A 25 7.70 -14.09 -13.35
C SER A 25 8.17 -13.20 -14.50
N GLY A 26 8.21 -11.89 -14.25
CA GLY A 26 8.62 -10.91 -15.28
C GLY A 26 7.56 -10.54 -16.32
N CYS A 27 6.33 -11.10 -16.28
CA CYS A 27 5.28 -10.76 -17.26
C CYS A 27 4.63 -9.37 -17.06
N GLY A 28 5.09 -8.56 -16.10
CA GLY A 28 4.62 -7.19 -15.93
C GLY A 28 3.58 -6.96 -14.84
N LYS A 29 3.25 -7.93 -13.99
CA LYS A 29 2.26 -7.78 -12.87
C LYS A 29 2.57 -6.58 -11.98
N THR A 30 3.78 -6.50 -11.47
CA THR A 30 4.26 -5.36 -10.66
C THR A 30 4.17 -4.04 -11.42
N THR A 31 4.49 -4.04 -12.72
CA THR A 31 4.40 -2.85 -13.58
C THR A 31 2.95 -2.39 -13.70
N VAL A 32 1.99 -3.30 -13.91
CA VAL A 32 0.56 -2.97 -13.92
C VAL A 32 0.14 -2.33 -12.61
N GLY A 33 0.46 -2.95 -11.47
CA GLY A 33 0.12 -2.42 -10.15
C GLY A 33 0.67 -1.01 -9.91
N ARG A 34 1.95 -0.79 -10.22
CA ARG A 34 2.60 0.52 -10.08
C ARG A 34 2.03 1.56 -11.03
N THR A 35 1.63 1.16 -12.23
CA THR A 35 1.01 2.06 -13.22
C THR A 35 -0.39 2.47 -12.79
N ILE A 36 -1.20 1.55 -12.24
CA ILE A 36 -2.53 1.88 -11.69
C ILE A 36 -2.43 2.97 -10.62
N LEU A 37 -1.44 2.87 -9.73
CA LEU A 37 -1.20 3.86 -8.68
C LEU A 37 -0.46 5.11 -9.16
N ARG A 38 -0.17 5.21 -10.48
CA ARG A 38 0.61 6.31 -11.05
C ARG A 38 1.96 6.52 -10.35
N LEU A 39 2.61 5.42 -9.95
CA LEU A 39 4.03 5.39 -9.60
C LEU A 39 4.89 5.33 -10.87
N TYR A 40 4.35 4.69 -11.91
CA TYR A 40 4.86 4.78 -13.28
C TYR A 40 3.83 5.48 -14.16
N GLU A 41 4.31 6.32 -15.06
CA GLU A 41 3.44 6.98 -16.03
C GLU A 41 3.06 6.01 -17.15
N PRO A 42 1.76 5.84 -17.47
CA PRO A 42 1.36 5.04 -18.61
C PRO A 42 1.76 5.71 -19.92
N THR A 43 2.31 4.95 -20.84
CA THR A 43 2.64 5.45 -22.19
C THR A 43 1.38 5.75 -22.98
N ALA A 44 0.33 4.94 -22.81
CA ALA A 44 -0.97 5.10 -23.45
C ALA A 44 -2.05 4.41 -22.60
N GLY A 45 -3.31 4.67 -22.93
CA GLY A 45 -4.47 4.11 -22.24
C GLY A 45 -5.01 5.00 -21.13
N ASP A 46 -6.12 4.57 -20.56
CA ASP A 46 -6.84 5.31 -19.53
C ASP A 46 -6.95 4.49 -18.25
N ILE A 47 -6.77 5.16 -17.10
CA ILE A 47 -6.95 4.60 -15.76
C ILE A 47 -8.07 5.36 -15.08
N TRP A 48 -9.24 4.73 -14.99
CA TRP A 48 -10.42 5.36 -14.40
C TRP A 48 -10.56 4.99 -12.93
N TYR A 49 -10.64 5.99 -12.09
CA TYR A 49 -10.87 5.87 -10.65
C TYR A 49 -12.17 6.56 -10.26
N ARG A 50 -12.95 5.92 -9.36
CA ARG A 50 -14.15 6.53 -8.79
C ARG A 50 -13.83 7.03 -7.38
N THR A 51 -13.89 8.33 -7.18
CA THR A 51 -13.63 8.98 -5.88
C THR A 51 -14.72 8.63 -4.86
N GLU A 52 -14.50 9.00 -3.60
CA GLU A 52 -15.50 8.86 -2.54
C GLU A 52 -16.77 9.65 -2.84
N ALA A 53 -16.66 10.83 -3.44
CA ALA A 53 -17.79 11.64 -3.90
C ALA A 53 -18.56 11.02 -5.08
N GLY A 54 -18.10 9.88 -5.63
CA GLY A 54 -18.73 9.21 -6.77
C GLY A 54 -18.27 9.71 -8.14
N GLU A 55 -17.41 10.70 -8.19
CA GLU A 55 -16.86 11.25 -9.43
C GLU A 55 -15.93 10.24 -10.12
N ARG A 56 -15.98 10.19 -11.43
CA ARG A 56 -15.11 9.38 -12.26
C ARG A 56 -13.96 10.21 -12.81
N VAL A 57 -12.75 9.92 -12.36
CA VAL A 57 -11.53 10.65 -12.70
C VAL A 57 -10.61 9.78 -13.52
N ASN A 58 -10.03 10.33 -14.61
CA ASN A 58 -9.01 9.64 -15.37
C ASN A 58 -7.62 9.94 -14.80
N LEU A 59 -7.06 8.98 -14.04
CA LEU A 59 -5.76 9.15 -13.41
C LEU A 59 -4.62 9.33 -14.42
N SER A 60 -4.74 8.77 -15.64
CA SER A 60 -3.69 8.88 -16.67
C SER A 60 -3.46 10.33 -17.13
N LYS A 61 -4.48 11.17 -16.98
CA LYS A 61 -4.47 12.57 -17.45
C LYS A 61 -4.17 13.59 -16.36
N LEU A 62 -4.08 13.15 -15.10
CA LEU A 62 -3.80 14.06 -13.99
C LEU A 62 -2.32 14.41 -13.91
N SER A 63 -2.04 15.66 -13.60
CA SER A 63 -0.72 16.14 -13.20
C SER A 63 -0.31 15.57 -11.83
N ALA A 64 0.97 15.64 -11.49
CA ALA A 64 1.49 15.24 -10.19
C ALA A 64 0.83 15.98 -9.01
N LYS A 65 0.38 17.24 -9.23
CA LYS A 65 -0.31 18.04 -8.22
C LYS A 65 -1.73 17.56 -7.99
N GLU A 66 -2.44 17.21 -9.07
CA GLU A 66 -3.84 16.75 -9.01
C GLU A 66 -3.99 15.34 -8.47
N ILE A 67 -3.02 14.44 -8.73
CA ILE A 67 -3.05 13.07 -8.21
C ILE A 67 -2.67 12.98 -6.73
N LYS A 68 -1.95 13.98 -6.19
CA LYS A 68 -1.45 13.96 -4.80
C LYS A 68 -2.54 13.73 -3.76
N PRO A 69 -3.70 14.40 -3.77
CA PRO A 69 -4.79 14.14 -2.82
C PRO A 69 -5.36 12.73 -2.94
N LEU A 70 -5.44 12.17 -4.15
CA LEU A 70 -5.97 10.82 -4.39
C LEU A 70 -5.03 9.70 -3.88
N ARG A 71 -3.74 9.99 -3.67
CA ARG A 71 -2.80 9.02 -3.09
C ARG A 71 -3.13 8.62 -1.66
N ARG A 72 -3.97 9.37 -0.96
CA ARG A 72 -4.53 8.97 0.33
C ARG A 72 -5.39 7.72 0.19
N ASP A 73 -6.18 7.66 -0.88
CA ASP A 73 -7.17 6.60 -1.12
C ASP A 73 -6.59 5.38 -1.81
N MET A 74 -5.38 5.49 -2.38
CA MET A 74 -4.74 4.44 -3.17
C MET A 74 -3.37 4.12 -2.61
N ARG A 75 -3.17 2.89 -2.17
CA ARG A 75 -1.94 2.46 -1.50
C ARG A 75 -1.37 1.19 -2.11
N MET A 76 -0.08 0.98 -1.88
CA MET A 76 0.63 -0.22 -2.29
C MET A 76 1.24 -0.94 -1.09
N ILE A 77 1.07 -2.26 -1.06
CA ILE A 77 1.85 -3.16 -0.21
C ILE A 77 2.94 -3.74 -1.10
N PHE A 78 4.19 -3.46 -0.76
CA PHE A 78 5.34 -3.90 -1.54
C PHE A 78 5.76 -5.32 -1.17
N GLN A 79 6.32 -6.03 -2.14
CA GLN A 79 6.82 -7.41 -2.01
C GLN A 79 7.88 -7.58 -0.91
N ASP A 80 8.77 -6.59 -0.75
CA ASP A 80 9.83 -6.62 0.26
C ASP A 80 9.50 -5.68 1.44
N PRO A 81 9.04 -6.25 2.57
CA PRO A 81 8.79 -5.47 3.77
C PRO A 81 10.08 -4.93 4.40
N PHE A 82 11.24 -5.55 4.13
CA PHE A 82 12.51 -5.15 4.73
C PHE A 82 13.01 -3.82 4.18
N SER A 83 12.93 -3.64 2.85
CA SER A 83 13.35 -2.39 2.20
C SER A 83 12.34 -1.26 2.36
N SER A 84 11.09 -1.58 2.74
CA SER A 84 10.00 -0.59 2.84
C SER A 84 9.96 0.16 4.17
N LEU A 85 10.60 -0.36 5.22
CA LEU A 85 10.62 0.24 6.56
C LEU A 85 11.97 0.91 6.84
N ASN A 86 11.95 2.20 7.18
CA ASN A 86 13.17 2.88 7.62
C ASN A 86 13.64 2.32 8.97
N PRO A 87 14.83 1.68 9.04
CA PRO A 87 15.30 1.02 10.26
C PRO A 87 15.64 1.98 11.41
N ARG A 88 15.70 3.29 11.15
CA ARG A 88 16.01 4.33 12.13
C ARG A 88 14.77 4.93 12.78
N ARG A 89 13.58 4.47 12.40
CA ARG A 89 12.30 4.94 12.94
C ARG A 89 11.64 3.86 13.78
N THR A 90 10.94 4.26 14.82
CA THR A 90 10.11 3.36 15.63
C THR A 90 8.87 2.90 14.87
N VAL A 91 8.24 1.84 15.35
CA VAL A 91 6.97 1.34 14.79
C VAL A 91 5.90 2.43 14.82
N LYS A 92 5.81 3.18 15.92
CA LYS A 92 4.91 4.33 16.06
C LYS A 92 5.12 5.36 14.95
N GLU A 93 6.36 5.75 14.72
CA GLU A 93 6.68 6.71 13.66
C GLU A 93 6.36 6.16 12.27
N LEU A 94 6.64 4.88 12.01
CA LEU A 94 6.39 4.26 10.71
C LEU A 94 4.90 4.17 10.37
N ILE A 95 4.07 3.72 11.32
CA ILE A 95 2.62 3.60 11.14
C ILE A 95 1.96 4.98 11.19
N GLY A 96 2.46 5.87 12.04
CA GLY A 96 1.92 7.20 12.27
C GLY A 96 2.24 8.22 11.18
N GLU A 97 3.39 8.07 10.48
CA GLU A 97 3.85 9.02 9.46
C GLU A 97 2.76 9.40 8.42
N PRO A 98 2.01 8.46 7.83
CA PRO A 98 0.94 8.83 6.90
C PRO A 98 -0.16 9.65 7.57
N LEU A 99 -0.51 9.36 8.82
CA LEU A 99 -1.53 10.09 9.57
C LEU A 99 -1.11 11.54 9.82
N GLU A 100 0.17 11.76 10.14
CA GLU A 100 0.73 13.10 10.35
C GLU A 100 0.83 13.91 9.06
N ILE A 101 1.39 13.29 7.98
CA ILE A 101 1.58 13.94 6.67
C ILE A 101 0.23 14.41 6.09
N HIS A 102 -0.82 13.61 6.28
CA HIS A 102 -2.16 13.93 5.80
C HIS A 102 -3.01 14.71 6.82
N GLY A 103 -2.43 15.10 7.97
CA GLY A 103 -3.11 15.90 8.98
C GLY A 103 -4.29 15.19 9.66
N VAL A 104 -4.28 13.86 9.69
CA VAL A 104 -5.38 13.02 10.21
C VAL A 104 -5.32 12.91 11.74
N ALA A 105 -4.11 12.78 12.31
CA ALA A 105 -3.91 12.67 13.75
C ALA A 105 -2.52 13.18 14.16
N LYS A 106 -2.40 13.65 15.41
CA LYS A 106 -1.14 14.07 16.06
C LYS A 106 -1.19 13.78 17.56
N GLY A 107 -0.01 13.73 18.21
CA GLY A 107 0.12 13.57 19.67
C GLY A 107 -0.59 12.32 20.19
N LYS A 108 -1.35 12.45 21.27
CA LYS A 108 -2.05 11.33 21.91
C LYS A 108 -3.06 10.60 21.00
N GLU A 109 -3.71 11.34 20.11
CA GLU A 109 -4.64 10.71 19.14
C GLU A 109 -3.88 9.86 18.10
N LEU A 110 -2.68 10.28 17.72
CA LEU A 110 -1.79 9.48 16.87
C LEU A 110 -1.41 8.18 17.56
N GLU A 111 -0.96 8.25 18.82
CA GLU A 111 -0.59 7.06 19.61
C GLU A 111 -1.76 6.08 19.73
N ARG A 112 -2.94 6.58 20.06
CA ARG A 112 -4.15 5.74 20.14
C ARG A 112 -4.43 5.04 18.82
N ARG A 113 -4.43 5.75 17.69
CA ARG A 113 -4.68 5.17 16.37
C ARG A 113 -3.61 4.19 15.94
N VAL A 114 -2.35 4.45 16.25
CA VAL A 114 -1.26 3.50 15.98
C VAL A 114 -1.46 2.22 16.79
N GLY A 115 -1.81 2.33 18.08
CA GLY A 115 -2.12 1.17 18.92
C GLY A 115 -3.28 0.34 18.36
N ASP A 116 -4.38 1.00 17.97
CA ASP A 116 -5.53 0.34 17.34
C ASP A 116 -5.12 -0.42 16.06
N LEU A 117 -4.32 0.21 15.18
CA LEU A 117 -3.81 -0.41 13.95
C LEU A 117 -2.86 -1.59 14.23
N MET A 118 -2.03 -1.50 15.27
CA MET A 118 -1.17 -2.61 15.68
C MET A 118 -2.02 -3.82 16.11
N LEU A 119 -3.07 -3.60 16.90
CA LEU A 119 -4.01 -4.66 17.29
C LEU A 119 -4.72 -5.27 16.08
N GLU A 120 -5.18 -4.46 15.12
CA GLU A 120 -5.83 -4.93 13.89
C GLU A 120 -4.94 -5.92 13.10
N VAL A 121 -3.62 -5.75 13.14
CA VAL A 121 -2.67 -6.64 12.45
C VAL A 121 -2.05 -7.70 13.38
N GLY A 122 -2.55 -7.85 14.61
CA GLY A 122 -2.07 -8.84 15.58
C GLY A 122 -0.68 -8.54 16.13
N LEU A 123 -0.36 -7.27 16.35
CA LEU A 123 0.84 -6.80 17.03
C LEU A 123 0.47 -6.18 18.38
N ASP A 124 1.33 -6.37 19.37
CA ASP A 124 1.16 -5.77 20.69
C ASP A 124 1.50 -4.26 20.64
N PRO A 125 0.58 -3.36 21.07
CA PRO A 125 0.82 -1.94 21.14
C PRO A 125 2.00 -1.52 22.03
N ASP A 126 2.36 -2.32 23.02
CA ASP A 126 3.52 -2.05 23.89
C ASP A 126 4.85 -2.03 23.12
N TYR A 127 4.84 -2.54 21.88
CA TYR A 127 6.01 -2.55 21.01
C TYR A 127 6.10 -1.34 20.08
N MET A 128 5.24 -0.33 20.23
CA MET A 128 5.20 0.82 19.33
C MET A 128 6.49 1.67 19.33
N GLU A 129 7.24 1.65 20.45
CA GLU A 129 8.53 2.36 20.55
C GLU A 129 9.75 1.54 20.09
N ARG A 130 9.54 0.28 19.68
CA ARG A 130 10.61 -0.58 19.15
C ARG A 130 10.94 -0.23 17.70
N TYR A 131 12.13 -0.67 17.29
CA TYR A 131 12.62 -0.49 15.93
C TYR A 131 12.37 -1.74 15.07
N PRO A 132 12.28 -1.62 13.73
CA PRO A 132 12.00 -2.74 12.83
C PRO A 132 12.95 -3.95 13.00
N HIS A 133 14.21 -3.73 13.32
CA HIS A 133 15.19 -4.81 13.48
C HIS A 133 14.93 -5.72 14.69
N GLU A 134 14.07 -5.29 15.64
CA GLU A 134 13.68 -6.08 16.82
C GLU A 134 12.50 -7.04 16.53
N PHE A 135 11.99 -7.04 15.29
CA PHE A 135 10.83 -7.83 14.87
C PHE A 135 11.22 -8.93 13.88
N SER A 136 10.46 -10.03 13.89
CA SER A 136 10.56 -11.09 12.87
C SER A 136 10.13 -10.56 11.48
N GLY A 137 10.46 -11.29 10.42
CA GLY A 137 10.04 -10.96 9.05
C GLY A 137 8.53 -10.77 8.92
N GLY A 138 7.75 -11.71 9.46
CA GLY A 138 6.29 -11.63 9.46
C GLY A 138 5.74 -10.45 10.26
N GLN A 139 6.34 -10.13 11.42
CA GLN A 139 5.95 -8.95 12.19
C GLN A 139 6.26 -7.65 11.44
N ARG A 140 7.41 -7.55 10.77
CA ARG A 140 7.73 -6.38 9.91
C ARG A 140 6.74 -6.20 8.78
N GLN A 141 6.29 -7.30 8.18
CA GLN A 141 5.24 -7.25 7.17
C GLN A 141 3.93 -6.72 7.75
N ARG A 142 3.51 -7.18 8.94
CA ARG A 142 2.32 -6.66 9.64
C ARG A 142 2.45 -5.15 9.94
N ILE A 143 3.64 -4.67 10.29
CA ILE A 143 3.90 -3.22 10.42
C ILE A 143 3.68 -2.49 9.09
N GLY A 144 4.18 -3.02 7.99
CA GLY A 144 3.97 -2.47 6.64
C GLY A 144 2.50 -2.45 6.23
N ILE A 145 1.74 -3.49 6.58
CA ILE A 145 0.29 -3.57 6.39
C ILE A 145 -0.41 -2.49 7.23
N ALA A 146 -0.12 -2.38 8.53
CA ALA A 146 -0.70 -1.37 9.42
C ALA A 146 -0.44 0.05 8.90
N ARG A 147 0.80 0.33 8.45
CA ARG A 147 1.16 1.60 7.80
C ARG A 147 0.32 1.87 6.56
N THR A 148 0.07 0.86 5.74
CA THR A 148 -0.76 0.98 4.53
C THR A 148 -2.22 1.26 4.88
N LEU A 149 -2.77 0.56 5.87
CA LEU A 149 -4.16 0.68 6.34
C LEU A 149 -4.42 1.98 7.12
N SER A 150 -3.39 2.66 7.62
CA SER A 150 -3.52 3.83 8.50
C SER A 150 -4.45 4.93 7.97
N LEU A 151 -4.48 5.14 6.66
CA LEU A 151 -5.35 6.12 5.99
C LEU A 151 -6.69 5.53 5.50
N ARG A 152 -6.97 4.25 5.81
CA ARG A 152 -8.17 3.53 5.33
C ARG A 152 -8.38 3.67 3.82
N PRO A 153 -7.40 3.24 3.00
CA PRO A 153 -7.45 3.42 1.55
C PRO A 153 -8.62 2.66 0.94
N ARG A 154 -9.13 3.17 -0.17
CA ARG A 154 -10.23 2.56 -0.94
C ARG A 154 -9.72 1.57 -1.98
N LEU A 155 -8.46 1.68 -2.38
CA LEU A 155 -7.78 0.76 -3.28
C LEU A 155 -6.42 0.37 -2.69
N ILE A 156 -6.19 -0.91 -2.56
CA ILE A 156 -4.90 -1.48 -2.20
C ILE A 156 -4.41 -2.34 -3.36
N VAL A 157 -3.21 -2.06 -3.82
CA VAL A 157 -2.48 -2.93 -4.74
C VAL A 157 -1.43 -3.67 -3.91
N ALA A 158 -1.53 -4.99 -3.86
CA ALA A 158 -0.59 -5.84 -3.15
C ALA A 158 0.32 -6.56 -4.16
N ASP A 159 1.63 -6.35 -4.05
CA ASP A 159 2.64 -6.97 -4.90
C ASP A 159 3.26 -8.13 -4.11
N GLU A 160 2.80 -9.36 -4.38
CA GLU A 160 3.22 -10.59 -3.71
C GLU A 160 3.29 -10.48 -2.17
N PRO A 161 2.21 -10.06 -1.49
CA PRO A 161 2.25 -9.66 -0.09
C PRO A 161 2.58 -10.79 0.89
N VAL A 162 2.52 -12.03 0.44
CA VAL A 162 2.73 -13.23 1.29
C VAL A 162 3.97 -14.05 0.89
N SER A 163 4.75 -13.61 -0.07
CA SER A 163 5.93 -14.35 -0.55
C SER A 163 7.04 -14.50 0.50
N ALA A 164 7.09 -13.60 1.48
CA ALA A 164 8.08 -13.60 2.57
C ALA A 164 7.57 -14.24 3.87
N LEU A 165 6.35 -14.78 3.89
CA LEU A 165 5.77 -15.43 5.06
C LEU A 165 5.98 -16.94 5.03
N ASP A 166 6.35 -17.53 6.17
CA ASP A 166 6.26 -18.96 6.36
C ASP A 166 4.82 -19.45 6.12
N VAL A 167 4.70 -20.65 5.54
CA VAL A 167 3.40 -21.26 5.16
C VAL A 167 2.40 -21.28 6.33
N SER A 168 2.89 -21.39 7.57
CA SER A 168 2.09 -21.36 8.80
C SER A 168 1.46 -19.99 9.10
N VAL A 169 2.06 -18.91 8.62
CA VAL A 169 1.57 -17.52 8.83
C VAL A 169 0.64 -17.08 7.70
N GLN A 170 0.72 -17.75 6.54
CA GLN A 170 -0.18 -17.47 5.40
C GLN A 170 -1.63 -17.90 5.65
N ALA A 171 -1.84 -18.80 6.63
CA ALA A 171 -3.17 -19.37 6.96
C ALA A 171 -3.92 -18.58 8.04
N GLN A 172 -3.35 -17.53 8.61
CA GLN A 172 -3.97 -16.58 9.55
C GLN A 172 -4.42 -15.30 8.82
#